data_7d7fbc05ac65d2e90eda3fcadf67760a
#
_entry.id   7d7fbc05ac65d2e90eda3fcadf67760a
#
_cell.length_a   1.000
_cell.length_b   1.000
_cell.length_c   1.000
_cell.angle_alpha   90.00
_cell.angle_beta   90.00
_cell.angle_gamma   90.00
#
_symmetry.space_group_name_H-M   'P 1'
#
loop_
_entity.id
_entity.type
_entity.pdbx_description
1 polymer ?
#
loop_
_entity_poly.entity_id
_entity_poly.type
_entity_poly.pdbx_seq_one_letter_code
_entity_poly.pdbx_strand_id
1 'polypeptide(L)'
;SRRQRQMCIETDLVEPNASYHGISFANDVGAAAFVTYIRAILLRDTGATLSPFHAFIFLQGLETLSLRVERHVENALKIVDYLNKHPKVEAVHHPSLPTEPSHELYKKYLPNGGGSIFTFEIKGGVEEAHKFIDNLEIFSLLANVADSKSLVIHPATTTHSQCNEQELAEQGIKPNTIRLSIGTENIDDIIADLSQALEQV
;
A
#
# COMPACT_ATOMS: atom_id res chain seq x y z
N SER A 1 -12.34 -13.63 2.82
CA SER A 1 -12.46 -12.98 1.50
C SER A 1 -13.21 -11.65 1.61
N ARG A 2 -13.09 -10.78 0.60
CA ARG A 2 -13.80 -9.48 0.55
C ARG A 2 -15.32 -9.65 0.65
N ARG A 3 -15.86 -10.71 0.04
CA ARG A 3 -17.29 -11.07 0.14
C ARG A 3 -17.70 -11.48 1.56
N GLN A 4 -16.87 -12.23 2.29
CA GLN A 4 -17.18 -12.59 3.68
C GLN A 4 -17.21 -11.38 4.61
N ARG A 5 -16.30 -10.41 4.45
CA ARG A 5 -16.29 -9.16 5.24
C ARG A 5 -17.52 -8.29 4.92
N GLN A 6 -17.93 -8.23 3.67
CA GLN A 6 -19.14 -7.52 3.25
C GLN A 6 -20.41 -8.16 3.82
N MET A 7 -20.53 -9.48 3.76
CA MET A 7 -21.66 -10.23 4.36
C MET A 7 -21.78 -10.03 5.88
N CYS A 8 -20.66 -10.03 6.61
CA CYS A 8 -20.68 -9.80 8.06
C CYS A 8 -21.22 -8.40 8.42
N ILE A 9 -20.80 -7.36 7.70
CA ILE A 9 -21.27 -6.00 7.95
C ILE A 9 -22.75 -5.85 7.62
N GLU A 10 -23.23 -6.41 6.51
CA GLU A 10 -24.63 -6.38 6.12
C GLU A 10 -25.49 -7.13 7.14
N THR A 11 -25.10 -8.32 7.56
CA THR A 11 -25.79 -9.12 8.58
C THR A 11 -25.85 -8.37 9.92
N ASP A 12 -24.72 -7.86 10.41
CA ASP A 12 -24.65 -7.17 11.70
C ASP A 12 -25.50 -5.88 11.75
N LEU A 13 -25.68 -5.22 10.62
CA LEU A 13 -26.45 -3.97 10.57
C LEU A 13 -27.93 -4.18 10.23
N VAL A 14 -28.26 -5.19 9.43
CA VAL A 14 -29.64 -5.41 8.91
C VAL A 14 -30.43 -6.35 9.79
N GLU A 15 -29.84 -7.43 10.32
CA GLU A 15 -30.54 -8.36 11.18
C GLU A 15 -30.85 -7.78 12.55
N PRO A 16 -32.00 -8.15 13.17
CA PRO A 16 -32.33 -7.73 14.52
C PRO A 16 -31.27 -8.19 15.54
N ASN A 17 -30.67 -7.26 16.24
CA ASN A 17 -29.63 -7.55 17.23
C ASN A 17 -30.26 -7.96 18.57
N ALA A 18 -30.16 -9.23 18.91
CA ALA A 18 -30.76 -9.78 20.14
C ALA A 18 -30.15 -9.18 21.43
N SER A 19 -28.87 -8.79 21.42
CA SER A 19 -28.20 -8.18 22.58
C SER A 19 -28.59 -6.71 22.79
N TYR A 20 -29.26 -6.10 21.80
CA TYR A 20 -29.73 -4.73 21.86
C TYR A 20 -31.21 -4.59 21.53
N HIS A 21 -32.03 -5.34 22.27
CA HIS A 21 -33.49 -5.30 22.24
C HIS A 21 -34.12 -5.62 20.86
N GLY A 22 -33.43 -6.35 19.99
CA GLY A 22 -33.91 -6.71 18.66
C GLY A 22 -33.89 -5.58 17.62
N ILE A 23 -33.14 -4.50 17.86
CA ILE A 23 -32.98 -3.41 16.89
C ILE A 23 -32.26 -3.88 15.65
N SER A 24 -32.78 -3.54 14.47
CA SER A 24 -32.07 -3.55 13.20
C SER A 24 -31.44 -2.19 12.96
N PHE A 25 -30.13 -2.07 13.11
CA PHE A 25 -29.47 -0.75 13.04
C PHE A 25 -29.73 -0.05 11.68
N ALA A 26 -29.70 -0.79 10.58
CA ALA A 26 -29.97 -0.23 9.25
C ALA A 26 -31.41 0.28 9.12
N ASN A 27 -32.39 -0.50 9.59
CA ASN A 27 -33.79 -0.17 9.42
C ASN A 27 -34.31 0.85 10.44
N ASP A 28 -33.86 0.74 11.68
CA ASP A 28 -34.38 1.57 12.79
C ASP A 28 -33.58 2.89 12.99
N VAL A 29 -32.29 2.92 12.60
CA VAL A 29 -31.39 4.07 12.79
C VAL A 29 -31.03 4.78 11.47
N GLY A 30 -31.14 4.08 10.36
CA GLY A 30 -30.90 4.66 9.02
C GLY A 30 -29.45 5.08 8.80
N ALA A 31 -29.22 6.31 8.36
CA ALA A 31 -27.88 6.80 7.96
C ALA A 31 -26.80 6.72 9.06
N ALA A 32 -27.20 6.72 10.32
CA ALA A 32 -26.28 6.59 11.45
C ALA A 32 -26.07 5.14 11.92
N ALA A 33 -26.60 4.14 11.22
CA ALA A 33 -26.59 2.73 11.61
C ALA A 33 -25.19 2.22 11.98
N PHE A 34 -24.20 2.46 11.12
CA PHE A 34 -22.82 1.97 11.32
C PHE A 34 -22.18 2.56 12.58
N VAL A 35 -22.25 3.89 12.76
CA VAL A 35 -21.68 4.56 13.92
C VAL A 35 -22.40 4.18 15.20
N THR A 36 -23.73 4.02 15.14
CA THR A 36 -24.53 3.59 16.29
C THR A 36 -24.20 2.16 16.70
N TYR A 37 -24.05 1.25 15.73
CA TYR A 37 -23.63 -0.13 16.01
C TYR A 37 -22.24 -0.17 16.68
N ILE A 38 -21.26 0.58 16.15
CA ILE A 38 -19.93 0.68 16.78
C ILE A 38 -20.04 1.13 18.23
N ARG A 39 -20.84 2.16 18.52
CA ARG A 39 -20.95 2.73 19.87
C ARG A 39 -21.78 1.87 20.81
N ALA A 40 -22.88 1.32 20.34
CA ALA A 40 -23.84 0.57 21.17
C ALA A 40 -23.38 -0.87 21.44
N ILE A 41 -22.65 -1.48 20.51
CA ILE A 41 -22.22 -2.88 20.60
C ILE A 41 -20.71 -2.96 20.79
N LEU A 42 -19.92 -2.58 19.78
CA LEU A 42 -18.48 -2.85 19.78
C LEU A 42 -17.76 -2.11 20.88
N LEU A 43 -18.00 -0.81 21.05
CA LEU A 43 -17.38 -0.01 22.09
C LEU A 43 -17.82 -0.46 23.48
N ARG A 44 -19.12 -0.73 23.66
CA ARG A 44 -19.67 -1.19 24.94
C ARG A 44 -19.10 -2.55 25.36
N ASP A 45 -19.02 -3.49 24.43
CA ASP A 45 -18.65 -4.88 24.74
C ASP A 45 -17.14 -5.07 24.85
N THR A 46 -16.35 -4.35 24.04
CA THR A 46 -14.88 -4.47 24.03
C THR A 46 -14.16 -3.39 24.85
N GLY A 47 -14.81 -2.25 25.11
CA GLY A 47 -14.18 -1.08 25.71
C GLY A 47 -13.08 -0.44 24.86
N ALA A 48 -12.97 -0.83 23.58
CA ALA A 48 -11.91 -0.36 22.69
C ALA A 48 -12.11 1.11 22.34
N THR A 49 -11.29 1.98 22.92
CA THR A 49 -11.28 3.43 22.65
C THR A 49 -9.86 3.93 22.49
N LEU A 50 -9.71 4.99 21.69
CA LEU A 50 -8.42 5.63 21.49
C LEU A 50 -8.00 6.38 22.75
N SER A 51 -6.79 6.11 23.25
CA SER A 51 -6.26 6.88 24.38
C SER A 51 -5.89 8.32 23.94
N PRO A 52 -5.95 9.31 24.86
CA PRO A 52 -5.54 10.69 24.55
C PRO A 52 -4.10 10.78 24.04
N PHE A 53 -3.19 9.95 24.54
CA PHE A 53 -1.80 9.90 24.08
C PHE A 53 -1.68 9.42 22.64
N HIS A 54 -2.41 8.37 22.26
CA HIS A 54 -2.44 7.91 20.87
C HIS A 54 -3.07 8.94 19.94
N ALA A 55 -4.13 9.64 20.40
CA ALA A 55 -4.72 10.74 19.64
C ALA A 55 -3.70 11.87 19.39
N PHE A 56 -2.92 12.23 20.39
CA PHE A 56 -1.85 13.22 20.28
C PHE A 56 -0.79 12.80 19.24
N ILE A 57 -0.32 11.54 19.27
CA ILE A 57 0.65 11.04 18.30
C ILE A 57 0.10 11.09 16.87
N PHE A 58 -1.18 10.72 16.68
CA PHE A 58 -1.80 10.81 15.34
C PHE A 58 -1.91 12.26 14.86
N LEU A 59 -2.29 13.19 15.73
CA LEU A 59 -2.35 14.61 15.38
C LEU A 59 -0.98 15.15 15.00
N GLN A 60 0.08 14.80 15.75
CA GLN A 60 1.46 15.16 15.38
C GLN A 60 1.86 14.61 14.01
N GLY A 61 1.48 13.36 13.70
CA GLY A 61 1.72 12.77 12.38
C GLY A 61 0.95 13.50 11.25
N LEU A 62 -0.24 14.01 11.53
CA LEU A 62 -1.03 14.75 10.55
C LEU A 62 -0.48 16.13 10.23
N GLU A 63 0.16 16.82 11.19
CA GLU A 63 0.72 18.17 10.99
C GLU A 63 1.75 18.25 9.85
N THR A 64 2.50 17.17 9.62
CA THR A 64 3.52 17.10 8.57
C THR A 64 3.15 16.20 7.40
N LEU A 65 1.90 15.71 7.34
CA LEU A 65 1.49 14.72 6.35
C LEU A 65 1.64 15.23 4.91
N SER A 66 1.21 16.46 4.63
CA SER A 66 1.31 17.06 3.30
C SER A 66 2.76 17.15 2.83
N LEU A 67 3.66 17.62 3.69
CA LEU A 67 5.10 17.74 3.39
C LEU A 67 5.73 16.38 3.08
N ARG A 68 5.37 15.34 3.85
CA ARG A 68 5.86 13.98 3.61
C ARG A 68 5.32 13.41 2.31
N VAL A 69 4.02 13.56 2.05
CA VAL A 69 3.40 13.04 0.82
C VAL A 69 3.96 13.73 -0.42
N GLU A 70 4.15 15.05 -0.40
CA GLU A 70 4.79 15.78 -1.49
C GLU A 70 6.21 15.24 -1.77
N ARG A 71 7.02 15.04 -0.74
CA ARG A 71 8.36 14.48 -0.87
C ARG A 71 8.34 13.03 -1.39
N HIS A 72 7.44 12.20 -0.89
CA HIS A 72 7.23 10.84 -1.39
C HIS A 72 6.93 10.82 -2.88
N VAL A 73 6.00 11.64 -3.33
CA VAL A 73 5.60 11.74 -4.75
C VAL A 73 6.77 12.22 -5.61
N GLU A 74 7.47 13.27 -5.18
CA GLU A 74 8.62 13.81 -5.90
C GLU A 74 9.71 12.75 -6.08
N ASN A 75 10.09 12.06 -5.00
CA ASN A 75 11.08 11.00 -5.05
C ASN A 75 10.62 9.83 -5.92
N ALA A 76 9.37 9.37 -5.76
CA ALA A 76 8.84 8.26 -6.53
C ALA A 76 8.86 8.53 -8.03
N LEU A 77 8.45 9.72 -8.48
CA LEU A 77 8.47 10.07 -9.90
C LEU A 77 9.88 10.08 -10.49
N LYS A 78 10.88 10.56 -9.75
CA LYS A 78 12.28 10.52 -10.18
C LYS A 78 12.80 9.10 -10.29
N ILE A 79 12.43 8.22 -9.35
CA ILE A 79 12.83 6.81 -9.37
C ILE A 79 12.12 6.05 -10.49
N VAL A 80 10.84 6.31 -10.73
CA VAL A 80 10.09 5.74 -11.86
C VAL A 80 10.78 6.09 -13.19
N ASP A 81 11.19 7.36 -13.37
CA ASP A 81 11.90 7.80 -14.57
C ASP A 81 13.29 7.13 -14.70
N TYR A 82 14.03 7.01 -13.60
CA TYR A 82 15.32 6.34 -13.54
C TYR A 82 15.19 4.85 -13.90
N LEU A 83 14.30 4.11 -13.24
CA LEU A 83 14.12 2.67 -13.47
C LEU A 83 13.57 2.37 -14.86
N ASN A 84 12.66 3.20 -15.38
CA ASN A 84 12.08 3.02 -16.72
C ASN A 84 13.10 3.14 -17.85
N LYS A 85 14.24 3.79 -17.60
CA LYS A 85 15.34 3.93 -18.57
C LYS A 85 16.47 2.94 -18.33
N HIS A 86 16.44 2.19 -17.24
CA HIS A 86 17.55 1.35 -16.83
C HIS A 86 17.62 0.04 -17.63
N PRO A 87 18.80 -0.36 -18.18
CA PRO A 87 18.91 -1.51 -19.08
C PRO A 87 18.61 -2.87 -18.42
N LYS A 88 18.69 -2.97 -17.10
CA LYS A 88 18.39 -4.21 -16.33
C LYS A 88 16.94 -4.28 -15.84
N VAL A 89 16.12 -3.28 -16.13
CA VAL A 89 14.69 -3.25 -15.84
C VAL A 89 13.92 -3.64 -17.08
N GLU A 90 12.94 -4.52 -16.92
CA GLU A 90 12.07 -5.00 -17.99
C GLU A 90 10.84 -4.11 -18.15
N ALA A 91 10.19 -3.77 -17.04
CA ALA A 91 9.00 -2.93 -17.01
C ALA A 91 8.90 -2.17 -15.68
N VAL A 92 8.24 -1.01 -15.70
CA VAL A 92 7.86 -0.24 -14.50
C VAL A 92 6.37 0.02 -14.55
N HIS A 93 5.66 -0.29 -13.46
CA HIS A 93 4.22 -0.15 -13.34
C HIS A 93 3.86 1.00 -12.39
N HIS A 94 3.80 2.20 -12.93
CA HIS A 94 3.34 3.38 -12.22
C HIS A 94 2.39 4.21 -13.10
N PRO A 95 1.24 4.67 -12.61
CA PRO A 95 0.22 5.30 -13.44
C PRO A 95 0.64 6.65 -14.05
N SER A 96 1.78 7.23 -13.66
CA SER A 96 2.35 8.40 -14.33
C SER A 96 2.91 8.09 -15.72
N LEU A 97 3.22 6.82 -16.02
CA LEU A 97 3.76 6.42 -17.32
C LEU A 97 2.65 6.36 -18.36
N PRO A 98 2.85 6.96 -19.55
CA PRO A 98 1.86 6.94 -20.62
C PRO A 98 1.49 5.54 -21.14
N THR A 99 2.35 4.56 -20.89
CA THR A 99 2.15 3.16 -21.27
C THR A 99 1.18 2.42 -20.36
N GLU A 100 0.89 2.97 -19.18
CA GLU A 100 0.00 2.34 -18.21
C GLU A 100 -1.48 2.56 -18.57
N PRO A 101 -2.32 1.51 -18.50
CA PRO A 101 -3.75 1.61 -18.82
C PRO A 101 -4.51 2.64 -17.98
N SER A 102 -4.03 2.89 -16.76
CA SER A 102 -4.63 3.84 -15.81
C SER A 102 -4.16 5.28 -15.96
N HIS A 103 -3.28 5.58 -16.93
CA HIS A 103 -2.66 6.91 -17.07
C HIS A 103 -3.67 8.07 -17.17
N GLU A 104 -4.72 7.92 -17.96
CA GLU A 104 -5.73 8.98 -18.10
C GLU A 104 -6.56 9.17 -16.81
N LEU A 105 -6.82 8.08 -16.08
CA LEU A 105 -7.47 8.16 -14.75
C LEU A 105 -6.55 8.79 -13.71
N TYR A 106 -5.25 8.50 -13.78
CA TYR A 106 -4.25 9.14 -12.93
C TYR A 106 -4.25 10.67 -13.12
N LYS A 107 -4.18 11.15 -14.35
CA LYS A 107 -4.23 12.60 -14.64
C LYS A 107 -5.52 13.24 -14.15
N LYS A 108 -6.63 12.54 -14.25
CA LYS A 108 -7.95 13.06 -13.87
C LYS A 108 -8.14 13.11 -12.35
N TYR A 109 -7.75 12.08 -11.62
CA TYR A 109 -8.08 11.92 -10.20
C TYR A 109 -6.92 12.21 -9.24
N LEU A 110 -5.67 12.18 -9.73
CA LEU A 110 -4.47 12.35 -8.92
C LEU A 110 -3.56 13.44 -9.50
N PRO A 111 -4.08 14.68 -9.69
CA PRO A 111 -3.32 15.75 -10.36
C PRO A 111 -2.05 16.16 -9.60
N ASN A 112 -1.99 15.90 -8.29
CA ASN A 112 -0.85 16.20 -7.43
C ASN A 112 0.09 15.00 -7.21
N GLY A 113 -0.14 13.88 -7.90
CA GLY A 113 0.67 12.67 -7.83
C GLY A 113 -0.04 11.45 -7.25
N GLY A 114 0.44 10.25 -7.55
CA GLY A 114 -0.18 8.96 -7.26
C GLY A 114 0.39 8.23 -6.04
N GLY A 115 1.05 8.93 -5.13
CA GLY A 115 1.70 8.30 -3.98
C GLY A 115 3.12 7.81 -4.31
N SER A 116 3.62 6.86 -3.51
CA SER A 116 5.03 6.44 -3.55
C SER A 116 5.21 4.93 -3.71
N ILE A 117 4.14 4.19 -3.93
CA ILE A 117 4.18 2.74 -4.09
C ILE A 117 3.98 2.38 -5.54
N PHE A 118 4.88 1.56 -6.06
CA PHE A 118 4.79 1.02 -7.40
C PHE A 118 5.56 -0.30 -7.50
N THR A 119 5.41 -0.99 -8.62
CA THR A 119 6.15 -2.21 -8.91
C THR A 119 7.01 -2.04 -10.17
N PHE A 120 8.07 -2.80 -10.25
CA PHE A 120 8.85 -2.96 -11.46
C PHE A 120 9.29 -4.40 -11.61
N GLU A 121 9.67 -4.78 -12.81
CA GLU A 121 10.16 -6.09 -13.17
C GLU A 121 11.64 -5.98 -13.54
N ILE A 122 12.49 -6.70 -12.80
CA ILE A 122 13.91 -6.79 -13.12
C ILE A 122 14.12 -7.85 -14.20
N LYS A 123 15.12 -7.67 -15.07
CA LYS A 123 15.49 -8.72 -16.02
C LYS A 123 16.03 -9.94 -15.28
N GLY A 124 15.49 -11.12 -15.61
CA GLY A 124 15.81 -12.38 -14.96
C GLY A 124 14.60 -13.00 -14.26
N GLY A 125 14.81 -13.60 -13.11
CA GLY A 125 13.78 -14.31 -12.35
C GLY A 125 13.80 -13.97 -10.87
N VAL A 126 13.40 -14.95 -10.04
CA VAL A 126 13.38 -14.82 -8.57
C VAL A 126 14.78 -14.61 -8.01
N GLU A 127 15.79 -15.28 -8.55
CA GLU A 127 17.18 -15.20 -8.06
C GLU A 127 17.74 -13.79 -8.22
N GLU A 128 17.53 -13.18 -9.40
CA GLU A 128 17.95 -11.81 -9.67
C GLU A 128 17.20 -10.80 -8.81
N ALA A 129 15.89 -11.01 -8.60
CA ALA A 129 15.08 -10.15 -7.73
C ALA A 129 15.58 -10.21 -6.27
N HIS A 130 15.87 -11.40 -5.75
CA HIS A 130 16.43 -11.56 -4.39
C HIS A 130 17.82 -10.94 -4.30
N LYS A 131 18.68 -11.20 -5.28
CA LYS A 131 20.04 -10.66 -5.31
C LYS A 131 20.03 -9.13 -5.33
N PHE A 132 19.12 -8.51 -6.08
CA PHE A 132 18.93 -7.07 -6.07
C PHE A 132 18.51 -6.59 -4.66
N ILE A 133 17.50 -7.21 -4.06
CA ILE A 133 16.97 -6.82 -2.75
C ILE A 133 18.03 -6.95 -1.65
N ASP A 134 18.80 -8.05 -1.67
CA ASP A 134 19.82 -8.33 -0.65
C ASP A 134 21.01 -7.38 -0.72
N ASN A 135 21.22 -6.70 -1.84
CA ASN A 135 22.27 -5.70 -2.01
C ASN A 135 21.82 -4.25 -1.74
N LEU A 136 20.56 -4.02 -1.43
CA LEU A 136 20.10 -2.68 -1.03
C LEU A 136 20.56 -2.35 0.40
N GLU A 137 21.07 -1.15 0.60
CA GLU A 137 21.59 -0.66 1.89
C GLU A 137 20.65 0.32 2.59
N ILE A 138 19.89 1.12 1.83
CA ILE A 138 18.94 2.11 2.36
C ILE A 138 17.55 1.49 2.56
N PHE A 139 17.11 0.66 1.62
CA PHE A 139 15.79 0.05 1.66
C PHE A 139 15.68 -1.01 2.76
N SER A 140 14.60 -0.95 3.52
CA SER A 140 14.26 -2.01 4.47
C SER A 140 13.31 -3.04 3.83
N LEU A 141 13.58 -4.33 4.06
CA LEU A 141 12.69 -5.42 3.62
C LEU A 141 11.47 -5.47 4.53
N LEU A 142 10.46 -4.72 4.19
CA LEU A 142 9.22 -4.54 4.97
C LEU A 142 8.06 -4.12 4.07
N ALA A 143 6.87 -4.65 4.35
CA ALA A 143 5.62 -4.23 3.70
C ALA A 143 4.92 -3.15 4.54
N ASN A 144 4.88 -1.92 4.02
CA ASN A 144 4.12 -0.81 4.60
C ASN A 144 3.68 0.16 3.50
N VAL A 145 2.91 1.17 3.86
CA VAL A 145 2.41 2.23 2.98
C VAL A 145 2.82 3.58 3.55
N ALA A 146 3.48 4.40 2.73
CA ALA A 146 3.88 5.76 3.07
C ALA A 146 4.74 5.87 4.35
N ASP A 147 5.59 4.88 4.59
CA ASP A 147 6.63 4.98 5.61
C ASP A 147 7.64 6.06 5.21
N SER A 148 8.18 6.78 6.19
CA SER A 148 9.23 7.78 5.94
C SER A 148 10.52 7.17 5.38
N LYS A 149 10.72 5.86 5.61
CA LYS A 149 11.81 5.07 5.04
C LYS A 149 11.41 4.45 3.72
N SER A 150 12.37 4.32 2.82
CA SER A 150 12.23 3.52 1.61
C SER A 150 12.17 2.03 1.94
N LEU A 151 11.18 1.35 1.37
CA LEU A 151 10.90 -0.05 1.63
C LEU A 151 10.85 -0.84 0.33
N VAL A 152 11.25 -2.11 0.42
CA VAL A 152 11.23 -3.06 -0.70
C VAL A 152 10.61 -4.38 -0.25
N ILE A 153 9.88 -5.04 -1.14
CA ILE A 153 9.51 -6.45 -0.99
C ILE A 153 9.56 -7.16 -2.34
N HIS A 154 9.72 -8.48 -2.27
CA HIS A 154 9.41 -9.41 -3.36
C HIS A 154 8.02 -10.00 -3.10
N PRO A 155 6.95 -9.52 -3.77
CA PRO A 155 5.58 -9.88 -3.41
C PRO A 155 5.32 -11.39 -3.42
N ALA A 156 5.82 -12.10 -4.42
CA ALA A 156 5.58 -13.54 -4.59
C ALA A 156 6.09 -14.38 -3.40
N THR A 157 7.22 -14.00 -2.78
CA THR A 157 7.79 -14.77 -1.65
C THR A 157 7.50 -14.16 -0.27
N THR A 158 6.81 -13.01 -0.21
CA THR A 158 6.48 -12.33 1.05
C THR A 158 4.98 -12.21 1.24
N THR A 159 4.39 -11.10 0.80
CA THR A 159 2.97 -10.78 1.04
C THR A 159 1.98 -11.70 0.32
N HIS A 160 2.41 -12.39 -0.73
CA HIS A 160 1.60 -13.30 -1.54
C HIS A 160 2.14 -14.74 -1.53
N SER A 161 2.97 -15.09 -0.54
CA SER A 161 3.58 -16.42 -0.43
C SER A 161 2.58 -17.58 -0.28
N GLN A 162 1.30 -17.29 0.00
CA GLN A 162 0.22 -18.28 0.07
C GLN A 162 -0.44 -18.53 -1.30
N CYS A 163 -0.15 -17.68 -2.30
CA CYS A 163 -0.73 -17.79 -3.64
C CYS A 163 0.07 -18.81 -4.46
N ASN A 164 -0.65 -19.60 -5.27
CA ASN A 164 -0.03 -20.43 -6.29
C ASN A 164 0.33 -19.60 -7.54
N GLU A 165 1.04 -20.18 -8.51
CA GLU A 165 1.49 -19.49 -9.72
C GLU A 165 0.35 -18.88 -10.54
N GLN A 166 -0.79 -19.57 -10.64
CA GLN A 166 -1.96 -19.07 -11.35
C GLN A 166 -2.57 -17.85 -10.64
N GLU A 167 -2.70 -17.92 -9.32
CA GLU A 167 -3.23 -16.80 -8.51
C GLU A 167 -2.30 -15.58 -8.55
N LEU A 168 -1.00 -15.78 -8.57
CA LEU A 168 -0.02 -14.71 -8.76
C LEU A 168 -0.16 -14.06 -10.14
N ALA A 169 -0.26 -14.88 -11.20
CA ALA A 169 -0.44 -14.40 -12.57
C ALA A 169 -1.75 -13.61 -12.75
N GLU A 170 -2.87 -14.07 -12.15
CA GLU A 170 -4.16 -13.35 -12.16
C GLU A 170 -4.09 -11.98 -11.45
N GLN A 171 -3.15 -11.81 -10.52
CA GLN A 171 -2.89 -10.56 -9.82
C GLN A 171 -1.81 -9.71 -10.49
N GLY A 172 -1.24 -10.17 -11.61
CA GLY A 172 -0.17 -9.50 -12.34
C GLY A 172 1.19 -9.53 -11.64
N ILE A 173 1.40 -10.49 -10.74
CA ILE A 173 2.67 -10.67 -10.02
C ILE A 173 3.49 -11.74 -10.74
N LYS A 174 4.61 -11.32 -11.32
CA LYS A 174 5.58 -12.21 -11.96
C LYS A 174 6.69 -12.63 -10.98
N PRO A 175 7.46 -13.69 -11.30
CA PRO A 175 8.59 -14.12 -10.49
C PRO A 175 9.69 -13.07 -10.27
N ASN A 176 9.80 -12.10 -11.17
CA ASN A 176 10.77 -11.00 -11.14
C ASN A 176 10.16 -9.65 -10.70
N THR A 177 8.92 -9.66 -10.18
CA THR A 177 8.26 -8.44 -9.71
C THR A 177 8.80 -8.01 -8.36
N ILE A 178 9.24 -6.75 -8.28
CA ILE A 178 9.69 -6.09 -7.05
C ILE A 178 8.74 -4.92 -6.76
N ARG A 179 8.32 -4.75 -5.52
CA ARG A 179 7.52 -3.61 -5.07
C ARG A 179 8.39 -2.67 -4.23
N LEU A 180 8.37 -1.41 -4.59
CA LEU A 180 8.99 -0.33 -3.82
C LEU A 180 7.92 0.55 -3.15
N SER A 181 8.25 1.03 -1.94
CA SER A 181 7.56 2.13 -1.28
C SER A 181 8.62 3.19 -0.97
N ILE A 182 8.61 4.27 -1.73
CA ILE A 182 9.67 5.27 -1.67
C ILE A 182 9.46 6.21 -0.49
N GLY A 183 10.50 6.39 0.28
CA GLY A 183 10.52 7.24 1.46
C GLY A 183 10.86 8.70 1.19
N THR A 184 11.27 9.40 2.24
CA THR A 184 11.55 10.83 2.22
C THR A 184 13.05 11.17 2.24
N GLU A 185 13.91 10.16 2.11
CA GLU A 185 15.37 10.29 2.08
C GLU A 185 15.81 11.18 0.91
N ASN A 186 17.10 11.51 0.89
CA ASN A 186 17.69 12.24 -0.23
C ASN A 186 17.58 11.37 -1.51
N ILE A 187 17.06 11.96 -2.58
CA ILE A 187 16.83 11.25 -3.83
C ILE A 187 18.10 10.71 -4.48
N ASP A 188 19.20 11.42 -4.37
CA ASP A 188 20.47 11.01 -4.97
C ASP A 188 21.03 9.76 -4.25
N ASP A 189 20.83 9.67 -2.94
CA ASP A 189 21.22 8.50 -2.15
C ASP A 189 20.35 7.30 -2.50
N ILE A 190 19.04 7.49 -2.65
CA ILE A 190 18.12 6.39 -3.06
C ILE A 190 18.50 5.88 -4.46
N ILE A 191 18.78 6.78 -5.41
CA ILE A 191 19.18 6.38 -6.77
C ILE A 191 20.54 5.68 -6.76
N ALA A 192 21.48 6.14 -5.96
CA ALA A 192 22.78 5.50 -5.81
C ALA A 192 22.66 4.07 -5.26
N ASP A 193 21.80 3.89 -4.25
CA ASP A 193 21.52 2.57 -3.67
C ASP A 193 20.87 1.62 -4.69
N LEU A 194 19.85 2.08 -5.41
CA LEU A 194 19.24 1.30 -6.49
C LEU A 194 20.26 0.95 -7.60
N SER A 195 21.12 1.90 -7.96
CA SER A 195 22.13 1.70 -9.01
C SER A 195 23.13 0.63 -8.62
N GLN A 196 23.72 0.72 -7.42
CA GLN A 196 24.73 -0.23 -6.96
C GLN A 196 24.13 -1.65 -6.82
N ALA A 197 22.87 -1.77 -6.36
CA ALA A 197 22.19 -3.05 -6.26
C ALA A 197 21.87 -3.65 -7.65
N LEU A 198 21.45 -2.82 -8.60
CA LEU A 198 21.25 -3.25 -9.99
C LEU A 198 22.55 -3.69 -10.67
N GLU A 199 23.69 -3.13 -10.33
CA GLU A 199 25.00 -3.55 -10.89
C GLU A 199 25.36 -4.98 -10.49
N GLN A 200 24.85 -5.48 -9.38
CA GLN A 200 25.13 -6.84 -8.90
C GLN A 200 24.35 -7.93 -9.62
N VAL A 201 23.31 -7.60 -10.37
CA VAL A 201 22.38 -8.56 -11.02
C VAL A 201 22.79 -8.92 -12.44
#